data_0287ad3a893eda9c6d221aed26306459
#
_entry.id   0287ad3a893eda9c6d221aed26306459
#
_cell.length_a   1.000
_cell.length_b   1.000
_cell.length_c   1.000
_cell.angle_alpha   90.00
_cell.angle_beta   90.00
_cell.angle_gamma   90.00
#
_symmetry.space_group_name_H-M   'P 1'
#
loop_
_entity.id
_entity.type
_entity.pdbx_description
1 polymer ?
#
loop_
_entity_poly.entity_id
_entity_poly.type
_entity_poly.pdbx_seq_one_letter_code
_entity_poly.pdbx_strand_id
1 'polypeptide(L)'
;FRQPSRQDTWQESQQLNDTMNTSTFSLRSAYNDLDLSVLAISPETSPKAVVQFAHGMCEYKERYVPFMEFLCSKGYACIIHDHRGHGASVKSAEDLGYFYSGGYEAVVSDVLTVNEHARQMFPGCPVYLFGHSMGSLAVRSFTKRYDSHIDGLVVCGSPSRNPAAGAGKMLAKIIAALKGERHRPALIQKIAFDGFNKRFSSEGPNAWLSTDKENVRSYNADPLCGYCFTGNGFMGLFDLMMDTYSSDGWKLSKPELPVHFIAGSDDPC
;
A
#
# COMPACT_ATOMS: atom_id res chain seq x y z
N PHE A 1 23.26 20.38 23.26
CA PHE A 1 22.89 19.13 22.58
C PHE A 1 23.96 18.86 21.52
N ARG A 2 24.78 17.79 21.70
CA ARG A 2 25.74 17.31 20.72
C ARG A 2 24.97 16.53 19.65
N GLN A 3 25.11 16.88 18.39
CA GLN A 3 24.65 16.02 17.31
C GLN A 3 25.47 14.73 17.32
N PRO A 4 24.86 13.55 17.21
CA PRO A 4 25.59 12.29 17.16
C PRO A 4 26.51 12.27 15.94
N SER A 5 27.71 11.72 16.10
CA SER A 5 28.68 11.57 14.99
C SER A 5 28.19 10.48 14.02
N ARG A 6 28.68 10.49 12.76
CA ARG A 6 28.38 9.43 11.78
C ARG A 6 28.73 8.02 12.29
N GLN A 7 29.73 7.90 13.16
CA GLN A 7 30.10 6.62 13.78
C GLN A 7 29.08 6.17 14.83
N ASP A 8 28.53 7.11 15.62
CA ASP A 8 27.51 6.80 16.62
C ASP A 8 26.22 6.29 15.93
N THR A 9 25.83 6.92 14.81
CA THR A 9 24.66 6.48 14.02
C THR A 9 24.88 5.12 13.36
N TRP A 10 26.11 4.74 12.96
CA TRP A 10 26.41 3.42 12.41
C TRP A 10 26.42 2.32 13.50
N GLN A 11 26.93 2.61 14.69
CA GLN A 11 26.91 1.66 15.82
C GLN A 11 25.49 1.46 16.36
N GLU A 12 24.69 2.50 16.44
CA GLU A 12 23.26 2.37 16.79
C GLU A 12 22.46 1.59 15.75
N SER A 13 22.74 1.77 14.45
CA SER A 13 22.06 1.01 13.40
C SER A 13 22.47 -0.47 13.36
N GLN A 14 23.72 -0.81 13.67
CA GLN A 14 24.16 -2.20 13.78
C GLN A 14 23.59 -2.88 15.04
N GLN A 15 23.56 -2.19 16.20
CA GLN A 15 22.91 -2.73 17.40
C GLN A 15 21.39 -2.91 17.23
N LEU A 16 20.72 -2.06 16.46
CA LEU A 16 19.29 -2.19 16.14
C LEU A 16 19.03 -3.42 15.26
N ASN A 17 19.90 -3.69 14.28
CA ASN A 17 19.76 -4.87 13.42
C ASN A 17 19.95 -6.20 14.19
N ASP A 18 20.79 -6.22 15.21
CA ASP A 18 21.02 -7.41 16.05
C ASP A 18 19.84 -7.75 16.99
N THR A 19 18.82 -6.90 17.06
CA THR A 19 17.64 -7.06 17.95
C THR A 19 16.31 -7.25 17.20
N MET A 20 16.37 -7.40 15.88
CA MET A 20 15.17 -7.53 15.03
C MET A 20 15.22 -8.80 14.18
N ASN A 21 14.10 -9.50 14.13
CA ASN A 21 13.90 -10.63 13.22
C ASN A 21 13.26 -10.13 11.93
N THR A 22 13.95 -10.28 10.81
CA THR A 22 13.42 -9.94 9.48
C THR A 22 13.19 -11.24 8.69
N SER A 23 12.02 -11.37 8.08
CA SER A 23 11.66 -12.51 7.24
C SER A 23 10.92 -12.09 5.99
N THR A 24 11.29 -12.71 4.86
CA THR A 24 10.57 -12.56 3.58
C THR A 24 10.05 -13.93 3.18
N PHE A 25 8.78 -13.99 2.82
CA PHE A 25 8.12 -15.25 2.44
C PHE A 25 6.96 -14.98 1.47
N SER A 26 6.36 -16.05 0.96
CA SER A 26 5.19 -15.94 0.09
C SER A 26 3.96 -16.50 0.77
N LEU A 27 2.82 -15.83 0.55
CA LEU A 27 1.50 -16.35 0.87
C LEU A 27 0.71 -16.54 -0.42
N ARG A 28 0.00 -17.66 -0.52
CA ARG A 28 -0.92 -17.88 -1.64
C ARG A 28 -2.15 -16.99 -1.44
N SER A 29 -2.48 -16.18 -2.46
CA SER A 29 -3.74 -15.44 -2.48
C SER A 29 -4.92 -16.38 -2.33
N ALA A 30 -5.86 -16.06 -1.44
CA ALA A 30 -7.09 -16.84 -1.30
C ALA A 30 -8.03 -16.70 -2.51
N TYR A 31 -7.80 -15.69 -3.36
CA TYR A 31 -8.66 -15.40 -4.51
C TYR A 31 -8.26 -16.16 -5.78
N ASN A 32 -6.97 -16.41 -5.97
CA ASN A 32 -6.42 -17.11 -7.13
C ASN A 32 -5.03 -17.70 -6.82
N ASP A 33 -4.35 -18.20 -7.86
CA ASP A 33 -3.03 -18.83 -7.77
C ASP A 33 -1.83 -17.85 -7.75
N LEU A 34 -2.04 -16.58 -7.36
CA LEU A 34 -0.97 -15.59 -7.23
C LEU A 34 -0.26 -15.77 -5.88
N ASP A 35 1.07 -15.79 -5.92
CA ASP A 35 1.89 -15.70 -4.72
C ASP A 35 2.10 -14.23 -4.34
N LEU A 36 1.72 -13.90 -3.11
CA LEU A 36 1.93 -12.58 -2.52
C LEU A 36 3.29 -12.56 -1.83
N SER A 37 4.16 -11.67 -2.23
CA SER A 37 5.45 -11.47 -1.57
C SER A 37 5.27 -10.65 -0.30
N VAL A 38 5.68 -11.21 0.83
CA VAL A 38 5.46 -10.65 2.17
C VAL A 38 6.80 -10.40 2.86
N LEU A 39 6.90 -9.32 3.60
CA LEU A 39 8.00 -8.97 4.48
C LEU A 39 7.46 -8.75 5.89
N ALA A 40 8.09 -9.35 6.88
CA ALA A 40 7.82 -9.10 8.29
C ALA A 40 9.09 -8.70 9.03
N ILE A 41 8.97 -7.72 9.93
CA ILE A 41 10.03 -7.28 10.85
C ILE A 41 9.43 -7.30 12.26
N SER A 42 10.07 -7.99 13.20
CA SER A 42 9.59 -8.08 14.57
C SER A 42 10.72 -7.97 15.59
N PRO A 43 10.45 -7.45 16.79
CA PRO A 43 11.42 -7.50 17.87
C PRO A 43 11.65 -8.95 18.31
N GLU A 44 12.80 -9.23 18.91
CA GLU A 44 13.10 -10.55 19.52
C GLU A 44 12.18 -10.87 20.68
N THR A 45 11.68 -9.85 21.36
CA THR A 45 10.72 -9.98 22.46
C THR A 45 9.29 -10.01 21.94
N SER A 46 8.33 -10.41 22.76
CA SER A 46 6.90 -10.34 22.41
C SER A 46 6.51 -8.91 22.01
N PRO A 47 5.92 -8.70 20.82
CA PRO A 47 5.55 -7.37 20.38
C PRO A 47 4.35 -6.82 21.18
N LYS A 48 4.29 -5.50 21.33
CA LYS A 48 3.15 -4.78 21.93
C LYS A 48 1.89 -4.90 21.06
N ALA A 49 2.07 -4.89 19.77
CA ALA A 49 1.03 -5.03 18.75
C ALA A 49 1.67 -5.30 17.39
N VAL A 50 0.84 -5.64 16.42
CA VAL A 50 1.23 -5.81 15.01
C VAL A 50 0.71 -4.63 14.20
N VAL A 51 1.55 -4.06 13.33
CA VAL A 51 1.15 -3.08 12.31
C VAL A 51 1.25 -3.75 10.95
N GLN A 52 0.10 -3.97 10.32
CA GLN A 52 0.02 -4.44 8.95
C GLN A 52 -0.07 -3.25 8.01
N PHE A 53 0.79 -3.21 6.99
CA PHE A 53 0.84 -2.13 6.00
C PHE A 53 0.24 -2.54 4.67
N ALA A 54 -0.37 -1.56 4.01
CA ALA A 54 -0.80 -1.61 2.62
C ALA A 54 -0.22 -0.39 1.89
N HIS A 55 0.70 -0.63 0.95
CA HIS A 55 1.44 0.41 0.23
C HIS A 55 0.62 1.11 -0.85
N GLY A 56 1.14 2.19 -1.43
CA GLY A 56 0.50 2.96 -2.47
C GLY A 56 0.60 2.34 -3.88
N MET A 57 0.02 3.06 -4.86
CA MET A 57 0.11 2.69 -6.26
C MET A 57 1.54 2.84 -6.79
N CYS A 58 1.98 1.90 -7.62
CA CYS A 58 3.27 1.96 -8.32
C CYS A 58 4.47 2.13 -7.37
N GLU A 59 4.44 1.44 -6.26
CA GLU A 59 5.53 1.28 -5.30
C GLU A 59 5.51 -0.15 -4.75
N TYR A 60 6.33 -0.48 -3.75
CA TYR A 60 6.48 -1.84 -3.25
C TYR A 60 6.94 -1.85 -1.78
N LYS A 61 6.86 -3.02 -1.14
CA LYS A 61 7.01 -3.21 0.31
C LYS A 61 8.34 -2.75 0.91
N GLU A 62 9.46 -2.91 0.16
CA GLU A 62 10.79 -2.56 0.69
C GLU A 62 10.95 -1.06 0.95
N ARG A 63 10.14 -0.21 0.32
CA ARG A 63 10.13 1.24 0.59
C ARG A 63 9.67 1.58 2.01
N TYR A 64 9.00 0.64 2.67
CA TYR A 64 8.49 0.80 4.03
C TYR A 64 9.46 0.29 5.10
N VAL A 65 10.54 -0.39 4.73
CA VAL A 65 11.51 -0.98 5.66
C VAL A 65 12.00 0.02 6.71
N PRO A 66 12.44 1.25 6.37
CA PRO A 66 12.91 2.19 7.38
C PRO A 66 11.83 2.55 8.42
N PHE A 67 10.57 2.64 8.00
CA PHE A 67 9.47 2.91 8.91
C PHE A 67 9.11 1.69 9.75
N MET A 68 9.15 0.49 9.18
CA MET A 68 8.93 -0.76 9.90
C MET A 68 10.01 -0.99 10.95
N GLU A 69 11.28 -0.75 10.64
CA GLU A 69 12.41 -0.82 11.59
C GLU A 69 12.24 0.19 12.74
N PHE A 70 11.85 1.43 12.41
CA PHE A 70 11.53 2.43 13.44
C PHE A 70 10.43 1.94 14.39
N LEU A 71 9.33 1.39 13.88
CA LEU A 71 8.26 0.86 14.73
C LEU A 71 8.72 -0.38 15.50
N CYS A 72 9.52 -1.24 14.89
CA CYS A 72 10.10 -2.40 15.55
C CYS A 72 10.98 -1.99 16.74
N SER A 73 11.79 -0.93 16.60
CA SER A 73 12.58 -0.35 17.70
C SER A 73 11.71 0.19 18.85
N LYS A 74 10.42 0.45 18.60
CA LYS A 74 9.43 0.84 19.61
C LYS A 74 8.64 -0.34 20.17
N GLY A 75 8.98 -1.57 19.76
CA GLY A 75 8.40 -2.82 20.23
C GLY A 75 7.14 -3.26 19.47
N TYR A 76 6.94 -2.83 18.25
CA TYR A 76 5.86 -3.27 17.38
C TYR A 76 6.38 -4.29 16.36
N ALA A 77 5.63 -5.35 16.09
CA ALA A 77 5.86 -6.16 14.90
C ALA A 77 5.21 -5.48 13.69
N CYS A 78 5.85 -5.60 12.53
CA CYS A 78 5.37 -5.02 11.28
C CYS A 78 5.28 -6.10 10.22
N ILE A 79 4.24 -6.06 9.39
CA ILE A 79 4.06 -6.94 8.24
C ILE A 79 3.53 -6.15 7.05
N ILE A 80 4.07 -6.40 5.88
CA ILE A 80 3.64 -5.78 4.62
C ILE A 80 3.73 -6.81 3.50
N HIS A 81 2.83 -6.69 2.51
CA HIS A 81 2.96 -7.45 1.27
C HIS A 81 2.98 -6.51 0.07
N ASP A 82 3.61 -6.93 -1.01
CA ASP A 82 3.38 -6.29 -2.29
C ASP A 82 1.95 -6.60 -2.74
N HIS A 83 1.17 -5.56 -3.04
CA HIS A 83 -0.14 -5.76 -3.66
C HIS A 83 -0.01 -6.51 -4.98
N ARG A 84 -1.03 -7.26 -5.38
CA ARG A 84 -1.08 -7.90 -6.69
C ARG A 84 -0.73 -6.90 -7.80
N GLY A 85 0.10 -7.31 -8.74
CA GLY A 85 0.60 -6.43 -9.79
C GLY A 85 1.63 -5.40 -9.32
N HIS A 86 2.25 -5.59 -8.15
CA HIS A 86 3.30 -4.72 -7.61
C HIS A 86 4.47 -5.52 -7.10
N GLY A 87 5.64 -4.91 -7.09
CA GLY A 87 6.87 -5.49 -6.53
C GLY A 87 7.10 -6.93 -7.02
N ALA A 88 7.23 -7.85 -6.07
CA ALA A 88 7.41 -9.28 -6.35
C ALA A 88 6.09 -10.08 -6.35
N SER A 89 4.92 -9.46 -6.16
CA SER A 89 3.59 -10.10 -6.27
C SER A 89 3.08 -10.07 -7.71
N VAL A 90 3.91 -10.55 -8.63
CA VAL A 90 3.66 -10.66 -10.07
C VAL A 90 4.15 -12.01 -10.59
N LYS A 91 3.54 -12.52 -11.66
CA LYS A 91 4.02 -13.75 -12.33
C LYS A 91 5.17 -13.46 -13.32
N SER A 92 5.26 -12.21 -13.79
CA SER A 92 6.35 -11.71 -14.62
C SER A 92 6.49 -10.20 -14.49
N ALA A 93 7.62 -9.62 -14.90
CA ALA A 93 7.85 -8.17 -14.83
C ALA A 93 6.84 -7.37 -15.68
N GLU A 94 6.31 -7.95 -16.76
CA GLU A 94 5.30 -7.35 -17.61
C GLU A 94 3.94 -7.20 -16.90
N ASP A 95 3.74 -7.92 -15.80
CA ASP A 95 2.50 -7.89 -15.02
C ASP A 95 2.45 -6.75 -13.98
N LEU A 96 3.47 -5.92 -13.87
CA LEU A 96 3.39 -4.72 -13.03
C LEU A 96 2.18 -3.88 -13.43
N GLY A 97 1.32 -3.57 -12.47
CA GLY A 97 0.06 -2.86 -12.68
C GLY A 97 -1.08 -3.70 -13.25
N TYR A 98 -0.95 -5.04 -13.29
CA TYR A 98 -2.01 -5.97 -13.70
C TYR A 98 -2.59 -6.69 -12.48
N PHE A 99 -3.87 -6.50 -12.19
CA PHE A 99 -4.51 -7.03 -10.97
C PHE A 99 -5.00 -8.47 -11.11
N TYR A 100 -4.81 -9.11 -12.25
CA TYR A 100 -5.28 -10.47 -12.54
C TYR A 100 -6.82 -10.58 -12.43
N SER A 101 -7.32 -11.80 -12.20
CA SER A 101 -8.74 -12.00 -11.94
C SER A 101 -9.14 -11.47 -10.56
N GLY A 102 -10.37 -10.98 -10.44
CA GLY A 102 -10.96 -10.51 -9.19
C GLY A 102 -10.82 -9.02 -8.90
N GLY A 103 -9.95 -8.30 -9.65
CA GLY A 103 -9.85 -6.84 -9.52
C GLY A 103 -9.67 -6.37 -8.07
N TYR A 104 -10.48 -5.39 -7.63
CA TYR A 104 -10.37 -4.82 -6.29
C TYR A 104 -10.78 -5.79 -5.16
N GLU A 105 -11.71 -6.70 -5.43
CA GLU A 105 -12.14 -7.70 -4.44
C GLU A 105 -10.96 -8.61 -4.06
N ALA A 106 -10.15 -8.96 -5.05
CA ALA A 106 -8.94 -9.73 -4.82
C ALA A 106 -7.87 -8.92 -4.07
N VAL A 107 -7.74 -7.60 -4.31
CA VAL A 107 -6.86 -6.73 -3.51
C VAL A 107 -7.28 -6.74 -2.03
N VAL A 108 -8.57 -6.62 -1.76
CA VAL A 108 -9.11 -6.66 -0.39
C VAL A 108 -8.93 -8.03 0.27
N SER A 109 -9.15 -9.11 -0.50
CA SER A 109 -8.92 -10.48 -0.05
C SER A 109 -7.45 -10.75 0.28
N ASP A 110 -6.52 -10.19 -0.49
CA ASP A 110 -5.08 -10.32 -0.20
C ASP A 110 -4.70 -9.61 1.11
N VAL A 111 -5.30 -8.44 1.39
CA VAL A 111 -5.13 -7.79 2.70
C VAL A 111 -5.62 -8.69 3.83
N LEU A 112 -6.77 -9.39 3.65
CA LEU A 112 -7.28 -10.34 4.63
C LEU A 112 -6.34 -11.54 4.81
N THR A 113 -5.84 -12.13 3.72
CA THR A 113 -4.90 -13.26 3.77
C THR A 113 -3.68 -12.92 4.62
N VAL A 114 -3.11 -11.74 4.43
CA VAL A 114 -1.95 -11.26 5.21
C VAL A 114 -2.34 -10.94 6.65
N ASN A 115 -3.53 -10.38 6.88
CA ASN A 115 -4.05 -10.10 8.22
C ASN A 115 -4.21 -11.39 9.06
N GLU A 116 -4.83 -12.40 8.48
CA GLU A 116 -5.01 -13.70 9.15
C GLU A 116 -3.66 -14.36 9.46
N HIS A 117 -2.70 -14.27 8.54
CA HIS A 117 -1.35 -14.76 8.77
C HIS A 117 -0.63 -13.99 9.90
N ALA A 118 -0.75 -12.67 9.93
CA ALA A 118 -0.19 -11.84 11.01
C ALA A 118 -0.75 -12.23 12.37
N ARG A 119 -2.05 -12.50 12.46
CA ARG A 119 -2.71 -12.96 13.69
C ARG A 119 -2.25 -14.36 14.11
N GLN A 120 -1.89 -15.21 13.15
CA GLN A 120 -1.30 -16.54 13.44
C GLN A 120 0.17 -16.43 13.91
N MET A 121 0.94 -15.52 13.32
CA MET A 121 2.34 -15.28 13.74
C MET A 121 2.42 -14.69 15.16
N PHE A 122 1.47 -13.84 15.54
CA PHE A 122 1.47 -13.10 16.81
C PHE A 122 0.12 -13.27 17.54
N PRO A 123 -0.18 -14.46 18.05
CA PRO A 123 -1.47 -14.76 18.66
C PRO A 123 -1.72 -13.89 19.91
N GLY A 124 -2.90 -13.31 19.98
CA GLY A 124 -3.32 -12.43 21.09
C GLY A 124 -2.80 -11.00 21.01
N CYS A 125 -1.92 -10.65 20.06
CA CYS A 125 -1.50 -9.28 19.87
C CYS A 125 -2.59 -8.45 19.17
N PRO A 126 -2.82 -7.20 19.59
CA PRO A 126 -3.63 -6.26 18.81
C PRO A 126 -3.06 -6.05 17.40
N VAL A 127 -3.92 -5.92 16.40
CA VAL A 127 -3.54 -5.69 15.00
C VAL A 127 -4.05 -4.34 14.54
N TYR A 128 -3.13 -3.47 14.15
CA TYR A 128 -3.43 -2.18 13.53
C TYR A 128 -3.17 -2.25 12.04
N LEU A 129 -4.07 -1.69 11.24
CA LEU A 129 -3.96 -1.66 9.79
C LEU A 129 -3.58 -0.25 9.34
N PHE A 130 -2.50 -0.13 8.57
CA PHE A 130 -2.01 1.12 8.01
C PHE A 130 -2.09 1.08 6.49
N GLY A 131 -2.78 2.03 5.86
CA GLY A 131 -2.86 2.12 4.41
C GLY A 131 -2.41 3.49 3.90
N HIS A 132 -1.54 3.49 2.89
CA HIS A 132 -1.07 4.70 2.23
C HIS A 132 -1.63 4.80 0.81
N SER A 133 -2.15 5.97 0.41
CA SER A 133 -2.61 6.25 -0.96
C SER A 133 -3.59 5.16 -1.47
N MET A 134 -3.30 4.44 -2.54
CA MET A 134 -4.10 3.29 -3.01
C MET A 134 -4.31 2.26 -1.89
N GLY A 135 -3.28 1.97 -1.09
CA GLY A 135 -3.40 1.08 0.07
C GLY A 135 -4.40 1.59 1.10
N SER A 136 -4.56 2.90 1.23
CA SER A 136 -5.59 3.48 2.12
C SER A 136 -7.02 3.18 1.64
N LEU A 137 -7.24 3.10 0.33
CA LEU A 137 -8.50 2.65 -0.24
C LEU A 137 -8.72 1.15 0.05
N ALA A 138 -7.66 0.34 -0.11
CA ALA A 138 -7.73 -1.10 0.15
C ALA A 138 -8.08 -1.39 1.61
N VAL A 139 -7.42 -0.72 2.58
CA VAL A 139 -7.69 -0.95 4.01
C VAL A 139 -9.05 -0.41 4.45
N ARG A 140 -9.56 0.66 3.85
CA ARG A 140 -10.92 1.16 4.09
C ARG A 140 -11.97 0.17 3.54
N SER A 141 -11.79 -0.35 2.33
CA SER A 141 -12.65 -1.38 1.75
C SER A 141 -12.58 -2.69 2.55
N PHE A 142 -11.40 -3.05 3.08
CA PHE A 142 -11.23 -4.16 4.02
C PHE A 142 -12.07 -3.93 5.29
N THR A 143 -11.94 -2.76 5.92
CA THR A 143 -12.62 -2.43 7.19
C THR A 143 -14.13 -2.53 7.06
N LYS A 144 -14.71 -2.18 5.92
CA LYS A 144 -16.16 -2.35 5.66
C LYS A 144 -16.64 -3.78 5.91
N ARG A 145 -15.77 -4.78 5.66
CA ARG A 145 -16.11 -6.22 5.64
C ARG A 145 -15.54 -6.98 6.83
N TYR A 146 -14.42 -6.50 7.37
CA TYR A 146 -13.57 -7.24 8.30
C TYR A 146 -13.09 -6.37 9.48
N ASP A 147 -13.91 -5.41 9.91
CA ASP A 147 -13.60 -4.50 11.04
C ASP A 147 -13.28 -5.24 12.35
N SER A 148 -13.86 -6.42 12.56
CA SER A 148 -13.58 -7.29 13.72
C SER A 148 -12.17 -7.89 13.72
N HIS A 149 -11.43 -7.83 12.60
CA HIS A 149 -10.09 -8.41 12.45
C HIS A 149 -8.98 -7.44 12.86
N ILE A 150 -9.31 -6.18 13.17
CA ILE A 150 -8.32 -5.15 13.52
C ILE A 150 -8.74 -4.38 14.77
N ASP A 151 -7.75 -3.76 15.42
CA ASP A 151 -7.93 -3.00 16.66
C ASP A 151 -7.75 -1.49 16.44
N GLY A 152 -7.40 -1.09 15.24
CA GLY A 152 -7.36 0.30 14.80
C GLY A 152 -6.94 0.40 13.34
N LEU A 153 -7.27 1.54 12.73
CA LEU A 153 -7.02 1.85 11.34
C LEU A 153 -6.31 3.20 11.21
N VAL A 154 -5.23 3.23 10.43
CA VAL A 154 -4.54 4.46 10.02
C VAL A 154 -4.67 4.62 8.50
N VAL A 155 -5.22 5.73 8.08
CA VAL A 155 -5.50 6.10 6.69
C VAL A 155 -4.60 7.27 6.32
N CYS A 156 -3.55 7.01 5.55
CA CYS A 156 -2.52 8.00 5.22
C CYS A 156 -2.58 8.42 3.74
N GLY A 157 -2.61 9.73 3.46
CA GLY A 157 -2.60 10.28 2.09
C GLY A 157 -3.71 9.67 1.22
N SER A 158 -4.94 9.58 1.76
CA SER A 158 -6.04 8.87 1.10
C SER A 158 -6.63 9.70 -0.04
N PRO A 159 -6.67 9.17 -1.28
CA PRO A 159 -7.32 9.88 -2.39
C PRO A 159 -8.76 10.25 -2.07
N SER A 160 -9.14 11.47 -2.42
CA SER A 160 -10.49 12.00 -2.23
C SER A 160 -11.52 11.27 -3.12
N ARG A 161 -12.81 11.40 -2.79
CA ARG A 161 -13.89 10.89 -3.65
C ARG A 161 -13.81 11.53 -5.03
N ASN A 162 -13.63 10.69 -6.05
CA ASN A 162 -13.60 11.12 -7.44
C ASN A 162 -14.94 10.78 -8.14
N PRO A 163 -15.80 11.74 -8.43
CA PRO A 163 -17.07 11.46 -9.10
C PRO A 163 -16.89 10.95 -10.54
N ALA A 164 -15.72 11.16 -11.15
CA ALA A 164 -15.40 10.66 -12.47
C ALA A 164 -14.86 9.20 -12.48
N ALA A 165 -14.72 8.55 -11.33
CA ALA A 165 -14.18 7.18 -11.26
C ALA A 165 -14.96 6.18 -12.12
N GLY A 166 -16.29 6.27 -12.13
CA GLY A 166 -17.13 5.42 -12.99
C GLY A 166 -16.91 5.63 -14.48
N ALA A 167 -16.75 6.89 -14.92
CA ALA A 167 -16.41 7.21 -16.31
C ALA A 167 -15.00 6.74 -16.67
N GLY A 168 -14.03 6.91 -15.75
CA GLY A 168 -12.68 6.41 -15.90
C GLY A 168 -12.63 4.89 -16.06
N LYS A 169 -13.40 4.15 -15.24
CA LYS A 169 -13.56 2.70 -15.38
C LYS A 169 -14.13 2.31 -16.75
N MET A 170 -15.19 3.01 -17.20
CA MET A 170 -15.78 2.72 -18.51
C MET A 170 -14.77 2.93 -19.65
N LEU A 171 -14.01 4.03 -19.60
CA LEU A 171 -12.94 4.29 -20.58
C LEU A 171 -11.87 3.19 -20.54
N ALA A 172 -11.41 2.78 -19.34
CA ALA A 172 -10.45 1.68 -19.17
C ALA A 172 -11.00 0.38 -19.77
N LYS A 173 -12.27 0.06 -19.55
CA LYS A 173 -12.95 -1.13 -20.09
C LYS A 173 -13.01 -1.11 -21.61
N ILE A 174 -13.34 0.03 -22.23
CA ILE A 174 -13.37 0.18 -23.69
C ILE A 174 -11.96 -0.02 -24.29
N ILE A 175 -10.94 0.62 -23.68
CA ILE A 175 -9.56 0.47 -24.17
C ILE A 175 -9.10 -0.98 -23.99
N ALA A 176 -9.40 -1.63 -22.88
CA ALA A 176 -9.05 -3.03 -22.64
C ALA A 176 -9.74 -3.97 -23.63
N ALA A 177 -11.00 -3.72 -24.00
CA ALA A 177 -11.71 -4.49 -25.00
C ALA A 177 -11.09 -4.36 -26.42
N LEU A 178 -10.56 -3.17 -26.76
CA LEU A 178 -9.98 -2.91 -28.08
C LEU A 178 -8.51 -3.30 -28.19
N LYS A 179 -7.73 -3.17 -27.09
CA LYS A 179 -6.27 -3.33 -27.09
C LYS A 179 -5.74 -4.43 -26.19
N GLY A 180 -6.65 -5.12 -25.49
CA GLY A 180 -6.32 -6.12 -24.49
C GLY A 180 -6.18 -5.55 -23.07
N GLU A 181 -6.46 -6.36 -22.06
CA GLU A 181 -6.43 -5.97 -20.64
C GLU A 181 -5.05 -5.56 -20.13
N ARG A 182 -3.98 -6.06 -20.78
CA ARG A 182 -2.58 -5.76 -20.45
C ARG A 182 -2.07 -4.47 -21.09
N HIS A 183 -2.84 -3.87 -22.02
CA HIS A 183 -2.48 -2.58 -22.58
C HIS A 183 -2.41 -1.51 -21.49
N ARG A 184 -1.38 -0.65 -21.53
CA ARG A 184 -1.13 0.44 -20.59
C ARG A 184 -1.68 1.75 -21.16
N PRO A 185 -2.87 2.22 -20.74
CA PRO A 185 -3.52 3.39 -21.30
C PRO A 185 -2.93 4.69 -20.73
N ALA A 186 -1.86 5.19 -21.34
CA ALA A 186 -1.18 6.43 -20.94
C ALA A 186 -2.14 7.63 -20.83
N LEU A 187 -3.21 7.67 -21.62
CA LEU A 187 -4.24 8.70 -21.55
C LEU A 187 -4.93 8.69 -20.18
N ILE A 188 -5.28 7.52 -19.67
CA ILE A 188 -5.93 7.41 -18.33
C ILE A 188 -4.94 7.84 -17.25
N GLN A 189 -3.69 7.37 -17.33
CA GLN A 189 -2.62 7.77 -16.43
C GLN A 189 -2.50 9.30 -16.37
N LYS A 190 -2.44 9.93 -17.53
CA LYS A 190 -2.33 11.38 -17.65
C LYS A 190 -3.52 12.12 -17.03
N ILE A 191 -4.74 11.73 -17.36
CA ILE A 191 -5.95 12.36 -16.82
C ILE A 191 -6.03 12.19 -15.31
N ALA A 192 -5.63 11.04 -14.77
CA ALA A 192 -5.75 10.73 -13.34
C ALA A 192 -4.69 11.43 -12.48
N PHE A 193 -3.47 11.66 -13.00
CA PHE A 193 -2.33 12.02 -12.16
C PHE A 193 -1.60 13.32 -12.55
N ASP A 194 -1.69 13.82 -13.80
CA ASP A 194 -0.98 15.04 -14.23
C ASP A 194 -1.35 16.28 -13.38
N GLY A 195 -2.54 16.26 -12.77
CA GLY A 195 -3.00 17.32 -11.89
C GLY A 195 -2.18 17.48 -10.63
N PHE A 196 -1.71 16.38 -10.06
CA PHE A 196 -1.04 16.36 -8.76
C PHE A 196 0.30 17.09 -8.75
N ASN A 197 1.07 16.98 -9.84
CA ASN A 197 2.38 17.63 -9.93
C ASN A 197 2.33 19.10 -10.38
N LYS A 198 1.18 19.65 -10.73
CA LYS A 198 1.08 21.04 -11.25
C LYS A 198 1.67 22.06 -10.31
N ARG A 199 1.36 21.94 -9.02
CA ARG A 199 1.84 22.84 -7.96
C ARG A 199 3.34 22.73 -7.72
N PHE A 200 3.93 21.57 -8.02
CA PHE A 200 5.33 21.21 -7.77
C PHE A 200 6.15 21.05 -9.05
N SER A 201 5.64 21.53 -10.19
CA SER A 201 6.23 21.30 -11.52
C SER A 201 7.66 21.82 -11.67
N SER A 202 8.03 22.86 -10.94
CA SER A 202 9.39 23.42 -10.91
C SER A 202 10.40 22.52 -10.18
N GLU A 203 9.95 21.55 -9.41
CA GLU A 203 10.80 20.65 -8.62
C GLU A 203 11.06 19.31 -9.32
N GLY A 204 10.45 19.09 -10.49
CA GLY A 204 10.66 17.89 -11.32
C GLY A 204 9.48 16.91 -11.29
N PRO A 205 9.63 15.73 -11.93
CA PRO A 205 8.57 14.73 -11.99
C PRO A 205 8.32 14.13 -10.60
N ASN A 206 7.04 13.85 -10.31
CA ASN A 206 6.59 13.22 -9.07
C ASN A 206 6.96 13.99 -7.78
N ALA A 207 7.30 15.29 -7.87
CA ALA A 207 7.68 16.10 -6.72
C ALA A 207 6.56 16.23 -5.66
N TRP A 208 5.32 15.99 -6.05
CA TRP A 208 4.16 15.97 -5.16
C TRP A 208 4.16 14.81 -4.15
N LEU A 209 4.96 13.76 -4.38
CA LEU A 209 4.97 12.56 -3.53
C LEU A 209 5.61 12.79 -2.15
N SER A 210 6.59 13.69 -2.05
CA SER A 210 7.30 13.92 -0.80
C SER A 210 8.04 15.26 -0.80
N THR A 211 8.14 15.89 0.35
CA THR A 211 9.02 17.04 0.58
C THR A 211 10.50 16.63 0.66
N ASP A 212 10.78 15.35 0.92
CA ASP A 212 12.12 14.79 0.86
C ASP A 212 12.51 14.50 -0.60
N LYS A 213 13.43 15.33 -1.11
CA LYS A 213 13.91 15.23 -2.50
C LYS A 213 14.70 13.93 -2.78
N GLU A 214 15.32 13.33 -1.77
CA GLU A 214 16.00 12.05 -1.92
C GLU A 214 15.01 10.92 -2.11
N ASN A 215 13.91 10.93 -1.35
CA ASN A 215 12.81 9.98 -1.54
C ASN A 215 12.20 10.09 -2.95
N VAL A 216 11.98 11.31 -3.45
CA VAL A 216 11.48 11.53 -4.83
C VAL A 216 12.47 11.05 -5.87
N ARG A 217 13.78 11.31 -5.70
CA ARG A 217 14.83 10.83 -6.61
C ARG A 217 14.90 9.31 -6.65
N SER A 218 14.89 8.68 -5.48
CA SER A 218 14.86 7.21 -5.35
C SER A 218 13.64 6.62 -6.05
N TYR A 219 12.44 7.18 -5.82
CA TYR A 219 11.22 6.75 -6.51
C TYR A 219 11.33 6.86 -8.02
N ASN A 220 11.85 7.97 -8.55
CA ASN A 220 11.98 8.22 -9.99
C ASN A 220 13.03 7.33 -10.67
N ALA A 221 14.03 6.86 -9.94
CA ALA A 221 15.10 6.01 -10.46
C ALA A 221 14.76 4.51 -10.40
N ASP A 222 13.74 4.12 -9.65
CA ASP A 222 13.40 2.73 -9.39
C ASP A 222 12.43 2.18 -10.45
N PRO A 223 12.80 1.11 -11.20
CA PRO A 223 11.94 0.50 -12.20
C PRO A 223 10.67 -0.14 -11.64
N LEU A 224 10.64 -0.42 -10.33
CA LEU A 224 9.45 -0.93 -9.63
C LEU A 224 8.52 0.20 -9.17
N CYS A 225 8.86 1.46 -9.46
CA CYS A 225 8.08 2.64 -9.11
C CYS A 225 7.59 3.40 -10.36
N GLY A 226 6.50 4.15 -10.24
CA GLY A 226 6.06 5.11 -11.26
C GLY A 226 5.59 4.52 -12.59
N TYR A 227 5.44 3.22 -12.73
CA TYR A 227 4.95 2.61 -13.96
C TYR A 227 3.46 2.89 -14.21
N CYS A 228 3.04 2.83 -15.47
CA CYS A 228 1.63 2.97 -15.83
C CYS A 228 0.88 1.66 -15.58
N PHE A 229 -0.27 1.70 -14.92
CA PHE A 229 -1.15 0.54 -14.79
C PHE A 229 -1.65 0.04 -16.13
N THR A 230 -1.98 -1.24 -16.18
CA THR A 230 -2.70 -1.85 -17.31
C THR A 230 -4.18 -1.43 -17.29
N GLY A 231 -4.90 -1.69 -18.38
CA GLY A 231 -6.36 -1.46 -18.43
C GLY A 231 -7.09 -2.21 -17.32
N ASN A 232 -6.71 -3.47 -17.05
CA ASN A 232 -7.23 -4.26 -15.93
C ASN A 232 -6.92 -3.62 -14.56
N GLY A 233 -5.69 -3.18 -14.34
CA GLY A 233 -5.32 -2.51 -13.09
C GLY A 233 -6.08 -1.20 -12.85
N PHE A 234 -6.27 -0.38 -13.89
CA PHE A 234 -7.10 0.82 -13.77
C PHE A 234 -8.55 0.51 -13.48
N MET A 235 -9.14 -0.52 -14.10
CA MET A 235 -10.51 -0.94 -13.77
C MET A 235 -10.60 -1.31 -12.27
N GLY A 236 -9.65 -2.11 -11.78
CA GLY A 236 -9.60 -2.49 -10.36
C GLY A 236 -9.41 -1.29 -9.42
N LEU A 237 -8.55 -0.33 -9.79
CA LEU A 237 -8.34 0.90 -9.01
C LEU A 237 -9.62 1.74 -8.93
N PHE A 238 -10.30 1.96 -10.04
CA PHE A 238 -11.56 2.73 -10.04
C PHE A 238 -12.66 2.02 -9.25
N ASP A 239 -12.76 0.68 -9.35
CA ASP A 239 -13.69 -0.10 -8.55
C ASP A 239 -13.38 0.02 -7.05
N LEU A 240 -12.11 -0.05 -6.66
CA LEU A 240 -11.65 0.14 -5.29
C LEU A 240 -12.02 1.54 -4.77
N MET A 241 -11.83 2.59 -5.58
CA MET A 241 -12.26 3.94 -5.23
C MET A 241 -13.77 4.01 -5.02
N MET A 242 -14.56 3.45 -5.94
CA MET A 242 -16.02 3.47 -5.83
C MET A 242 -16.51 2.69 -4.62
N ASP A 243 -15.96 1.51 -4.36
CA ASP A 243 -16.31 0.71 -3.17
C ASP A 243 -15.98 1.45 -1.88
N THR A 244 -14.79 2.04 -1.79
CA THR A 244 -14.33 2.77 -0.60
C THR A 244 -15.30 3.89 -0.20
N TYR A 245 -15.87 4.60 -1.18
CA TYR A 245 -16.78 5.72 -0.95
C TYR A 245 -18.26 5.37 -1.03
N SER A 246 -18.61 4.10 -1.29
CA SER A 246 -19.99 3.63 -1.20
C SER A 246 -20.41 3.49 0.27
N SER A 247 -21.66 3.80 0.56
CA SER A 247 -22.29 3.50 1.86
C SER A 247 -22.61 2.01 2.04
N ASP A 248 -22.58 1.23 0.95
CA ASP A 248 -23.01 -0.17 0.97
C ASP A 248 -21.91 -1.10 1.50
N GLY A 249 -22.31 -2.21 2.08
CA GLY A 249 -21.43 -3.31 2.46
C GLY A 249 -20.74 -3.18 3.81
N TRP A 250 -21.08 -2.19 4.63
CA TRP A 250 -20.59 -2.05 5.99
C TRP A 250 -21.23 -3.09 6.92
N LYS A 251 -20.40 -3.92 7.56
CA LYS A 251 -20.87 -4.89 8.56
C LYS A 251 -21.02 -4.27 9.95
N LEU A 252 -20.21 -3.27 10.29
CA LEU A 252 -20.19 -2.55 11.58
C LEU A 252 -20.16 -3.51 12.79
N SER A 253 -19.30 -4.54 12.71
CA SER A 253 -19.11 -5.50 13.80
C SER A 253 -18.36 -4.85 14.97
N LYS A 254 -17.56 -3.80 14.70
CA LYS A 254 -16.77 -3.04 15.68
C LYS A 254 -16.97 -1.53 15.45
N PRO A 255 -18.15 -0.98 15.79
CA PRO A 255 -18.49 0.42 15.48
C PRO A 255 -17.57 1.44 16.18
N GLU A 256 -16.96 1.07 17.31
CA GLU A 256 -16.04 1.93 18.07
C GLU A 256 -14.57 1.77 17.62
N LEU A 257 -14.31 1.14 16.46
CA LEU A 257 -12.95 0.98 15.94
C LEU A 257 -12.26 2.33 15.80
N PRO A 258 -11.10 2.56 16.45
CA PRO A 258 -10.34 3.80 16.29
C PRO A 258 -9.85 3.96 14.85
N VAL A 259 -10.12 5.11 14.24
CA VAL A 259 -9.67 5.44 12.88
C VAL A 259 -8.95 6.78 12.89
N HIS A 260 -7.71 6.79 12.39
CA HIS A 260 -6.92 8.01 12.25
C HIS A 260 -6.68 8.33 10.77
N PHE A 261 -7.00 9.55 10.36
CA PHE A 261 -6.66 10.08 9.04
C PHE A 261 -5.46 11.00 9.15
N ILE A 262 -4.45 10.76 8.30
CA ILE A 262 -3.21 11.54 8.24
C ILE A 262 -2.98 11.94 6.78
N ALA A 263 -2.74 13.24 6.56
CA ALA A 263 -2.36 13.76 5.25
C ALA A 263 -1.39 14.93 5.42
N GLY A 264 -0.57 15.19 4.42
CA GLY A 264 0.23 16.41 4.35
C GLY A 264 -0.66 17.63 4.12
N SER A 265 -0.28 18.80 4.63
CA SER A 265 -1.02 20.06 4.41
C SER A 265 -1.07 20.48 2.93
N ASP A 266 -0.10 20.02 2.15
CA ASP A 266 0.05 20.31 0.73
C ASP A 266 -0.25 19.09 -0.18
N ASP A 267 -0.75 17.99 0.40
CA ASP A 267 -1.13 16.78 -0.34
C ASP A 267 -2.22 17.11 -1.38
N PRO A 268 -1.99 16.87 -2.68
CA PRO A 268 -2.93 17.20 -3.75
C PRO A 268 -4.03 16.15 -3.96
N CYS A 269 -4.02 15.02 -3.25
CA CYS A 269 -4.94 13.89 -3.42
C CYS A 269 -6.32 14.04 -2.79
#